data_6975b23add25e83215cb369450342fad
#
_entry.id   6975b23add25e83215cb369450342fad
#
_cell.length_a   1.000
_cell.length_b   1.000
_cell.length_c   1.000
_cell.angle_alpha   90.00
_cell.angle_beta   90.00
_cell.angle_gamma   90.00
#
_symmetry.space_group_name_H-M   'P 1'
#
loop_
_entity.id
_entity.type
_entity.pdbx_description
1 polymer ?
#
loop_
_entity_poly.entity_id
_entity_poly.type
_entity_poly.pdbx_seq_one_letter_code
_entity_poly.pdbx_strand_id
1 'polypeptide(L)'
;MIDFTEGQKKTIASGITVLSLAVVFTFVSFIVWVLFKALAFASSAVVPVAIGFFLSLFFKPYYRWWISVVKNPTLALALMLLSVSVPLGALLWCAGSVIADQVSNLVKQGPEMARQAVGWFKTTFPNAESLLAQFGFEYDKIPELYGDYGLAALKAGSGALKVLTGLVSALVTMIFFVFFLTSKELNGNDLVSQMPFLKSETKKFVAGQFDAFFDILVSFFQRQTIICLIEGLYYGLGFTLVGLPYGFLIGFMLGVLNLIPLFGSAVCLPVALPIAYFSPGGSIVLLLSVLTVWGIGQFLDGYLITPKIQGDKTGLGYAGVIFSFFFWGTVLGPVLGLLLAIPLSAFCVVLWRTLKSKYIKPVV
;
A
#
# COMPACT_ATOMS: atom_id res chain seq x y z
N MET A 1 -60.46 15.18 -13.17
CA MET A 1 -59.04 15.07 -13.51
C MET A 1 -58.36 16.29 -12.98
N ILE A 2 -57.28 16.13 -12.22
CA ILE A 2 -56.51 17.29 -11.69
C ILE A 2 -55.61 17.75 -12.84
N ASP A 3 -55.92 18.90 -13.45
CA ASP A 3 -55.08 19.50 -14.51
C ASP A 3 -53.90 20.24 -13.84
N PHE A 4 -52.72 19.70 -13.98
CA PHE A 4 -51.49 20.33 -13.50
C PHE A 4 -51.01 21.43 -14.44
N THR A 5 -50.59 22.55 -13.90
CA THR A 5 -49.93 23.61 -14.66
C THR A 5 -48.61 23.14 -15.24
N GLU A 6 -48.13 23.73 -16.35
CA GLU A 6 -46.85 23.35 -16.97
C GLU A 6 -45.65 23.41 -16.00
N GLY A 7 -45.66 24.36 -15.06
CA GLY A 7 -44.64 24.42 -14.00
C GLY A 7 -44.70 23.22 -13.06
N GLN A 8 -45.91 22.80 -12.65
CA GLN A 8 -46.10 21.61 -11.80
C GLN A 8 -45.66 20.32 -12.51
N LYS A 9 -45.96 20.15 -13.81
CA LYS A 9 -45.52 19.01 -14.62
C LYS A 9 -43.99 18.92 -14.68
N LYS A 10 -43.28 20.05 -14.88
CA LYS A 10 -41.82 20.11 -14.87
C LYS A 10 -41.25 19.74 -13.51
N THR A 11 -41.81 20.26 -12.42
CA THR A 11 -41.38 19.95 -11.05
C THR A 11 -41.57 18.47 -10.74
N ILE A 12 -42.71 17.89 -11.07
CA ILE A 12 -42.98 16.46 -10.90
C ILE A 12 -42.01 15.61 -11.74
N ALA A 13 -41.78 15.94 -12.99
CA ALA A 13 -40.84 15.24 -13.85
C ALA A 13 -39.42 15.30 -13.30
N SER A 14 -38.97 16.46 -12.82
CA SER A 14 -37.66 16.59 -12.16
C SER A 14 -37.59 15.77 -10.87
N GLY A 15 -38.64 15.78 -10.05
CA GLY A 15 -38.72 14.97 -8.83
C GLY A 15 -38.64 13.46 -9.12
N ILE A 16 -39.36 12.98 -10.12
CA ILE A 16 -39.33 11.59 -10.57
C ILE A 16 -37.92 11.23 -11.07
N THR A 17 -37.28 12.12 -11.83
CA THR A 17 -35.90 11.90 -12.33
C THR A 17 -34.89 11.78 -11.17
N VAL A 18 -34.95 12.68 -10.20
CA VAL A 18 -34.09 12.64 -9.01
C VAL A 18 -34.36 11.38 -8.20
N LEU A 19 -35.61 10.99 -8.00
CA LEU A 19 -35.99 9.77 -7.30
C LEU A 19 -35.46 8.52 -8.02
N SER A 20 -35.60 8.46 -9.35
CA SER A 20 -35.08 7.35 -10.16
C SER A 20 -33.58 7.24 -10.08
N LEU A 21 -32.85 8.38 -10.13
CA LEU A 21 -31.40 8.40 -9.95
C LEU A 21 -31.01 7.95 -8.56
N ALA A 22 -31.71 8.36 -7.52
CA ALA A 22 -31.46 7.93 -6.15
C ALA A 22 -31.67 6.41 -5.98
N VAL A 23 -32.74 5.87 -6.56
CA VAL A 23 -33.01 4.40 -6.53
C VAL A 23 -31.89 3.64 -7.28
N VAL A 24 -31.51 4.08 -8.48
CA VAL A 24 -30.41 3.45 -9.22
C VAL A 24 -29.11 3.52 -8.44
N PHE A 25 -28.78 4.68 -7.87
CA PHE A 25 -27.57 4.85 -7.06
C PHE A 25 -27.57 3.93 -5.84
N THR A 26 -28.68 3.85 -5.11
CA THR A 26 -28.83 2.95 -3.94
C THR A 26 -28.69 1.49 -4.35
N PHE A 27 -29.29 1.08 -5.47
CA PHE A 27 -29.19 -0.29 -5.97
C PHE A 27 -27.76 -0.65 -6.38
N VAL A 28 -27.08 0.25 -7.11
CA VAL A 28 -25.67 0.07 -7.48
C VAL A 28 -24.78 0.01 -6.23
N SER A 29 -25.00 0.90 -5.27
CA SER A 29 -24.26 0.89 -3.99
C SER A 29 -24.48 -0.40 -3.22
N PHE A 30 -25.69 -0.93 -3.21
CA PHE A 30 -26.01 -2.22 -2.57
C PHE A 30 -25.28 -3.38 -3.26
N ILE A 31 -25.29 -3.45 -4.60
CA ILE A 31 -24.54 -4.45 -5.36
C ILE A 31 -23.05 -4.37 -5.03
N VAL A 32 -22.49 -3.19 -5.06
CA VAL A 32 -21.08 -2.95 -4.71
C VAL A 32 -20.80 -3.44 -3.29
N TRP A 33 -21.66 -3.10 -2.33
CA TRP A 33 -21.50 -3.55 -0.93
C TRP A 33 -21.56 -5.09 -0.81
N VAL A 34 -22.48 -5.76 -1.50
CA VAL A 34 -22.57 -7.22 -1.52
C VAL A 34 -21.30 -7.84 -2.11
N LEU A 35 -20.80 -7.30 -3.23
CA LEU A 35 -19.55 -7.75 -3.84
C LEU A 35 -18.35 -7.59 -2.88
N PHE A 36 -18.26 -6.47 -2.17
CA PHE A 36 -17.21 -6.28 -1.16
C PHE A 36 -17.33 -7.25 0.00
N LYS A 37 -18.55 -7.55 0.47
CA LYS A 37 -18.76 -8.57 1.51
C LYS A 37 -18.35 -9.96 1.02
N ALA A 38 -18.67 -10.32 -0.21
CA ALA A 38 -18.26 -11.58 -0.82
C ALA A 38 -16.72 -11.66 -0.98
N LEU A 39 -16.06 -10.59 -1.41
CA LEU A 39 -14.61 -10.50 -1.48
C LEU A 39 -13.95 -10.58 -0.10
N ALA A 40 -14.52 -9.92 0.91
CA ALA A 40 -14.03 -10.02 2.28
C ALA A 40 -14.15 -11.44 2.84
N PHE A 41 -15.23 -12.15 2.54
CA PHE A 41 -15.40 -13.55 2.89
C PHE A 41 -14.38 -14.46 2.17
N ALA A 42 -14.11 -14.18 0.89
CA ALA A 42 -13.13 -14.90 0.09
C ALA A 42 -11.68 -14.39 0.26
N SER A 43 -11.42 -13.52 1.24
CA SER A 43 -10.12 -12.82 1.39
C SER A 43 -8.92 -13.76 1.48
N SER A 44 -9.07 -14.90 2.15
CA SER A 44 -8.00 -15.91 2.26
C SER A 44 -7.54 -16.48 0.91
N ALA A 45 -8.44 -16.53 -0.09
CA ALA A 45 -8.13 -16.96 -1.44
C ALA A 45 -7.73 -15.77 -2.34
N VAL A 46 -8.36 -14.61 -2.15
CA VAL A 46 -8.14 -13.41 -2.98
C VAL A 46 -6.80 -12.74 -2.68
N VAL A 47 -6.37 -12.69 -1.40
CA VAL A 47 -5.13 -12.03 -1.01
C VAL A 47 -3.89 -12.62 -1.69
N PRO A 48 -3.65 -13.94 -1.73
CA PRO A 48 -2.52 -14.52 -2.46
C PRO A 48 -2.53 -14.20 -3.97
N VAL A 49 -3.72 -14.21 -4.57
CA VAL A 49 -3.90 -13.84 -6.00
C VAL A 49 -3.55 -12.38 -6.23
N ALA A 50 -4.06 -11.49 -5.38
CA ALA A 50 -3.78 -10.06 -5.46
C ALA A 50 -2.28 -9.77 -5.25
N ILE A 51 -1.63 -10.40 -4.26
CA ILE A 51 -0.20 -10.27 -4.03
C ILE A 51 0.59 -10.75 -5.27
N GLY A 52 0.22 -11.91 -5.83
CA GLY A 52 0.84 -12.42 -7.05
C GLY A 52 0.70 -11.46 -8.23
N PHE A 53 -0.48 -10.87 -8.40
CA PHE A 53 -0.73 -9.84 -9.39
C PHE A 53 0.17 -8.60 -9.19
N PHE A 54 0.19 -8.03 -7.97
CA PHE A 54 1.03 -6.86 -7.68
C PHE A 54 2.51 -7.16 -7.87
N LEU A 55 3.01 -8.29 -7.38
CA LEU A 55 4.39 -8.72 -7.62
C LEU A 55 4.69 -8.81 -9.12
N SER A 56 3.76 -9.30 -9.92
CA SER A 56 3.94 -9.36 -11.37
C SER A 56 4.13 -7.97 -11.99
N LEU A 57 3.40 -6.96 -11.50
CA LEU A 57 3.56 -5.58 -11.97
C LEU A 57 4.95 -5.02 -11.67
N PHE A 58 5.52 -5.33 -10.50
CA PHE A 58 6.87 -4.93 -10.12
C PHE A 58 7.94 -5.58 -10.99
N PHE A 59 7.81 -6.88 -11.24
CA PHE A 59 8.82 -7.64 -11.95
C PHE A 59 8.65 -7.61 -13.48
N LYS A 60 7.52 -7.13 -14.00
CA LYS A 60 7.23 -7.09 -15.44
C LYS A 60 8.29 -6.35 -16.28
N PRO A 61 8.79 -5.15 -15.89
CA PRO A 61 9.85 -4.48 -16.62
C PRO A 61 11.15 -5.29 -16.64
N TYR A 62 11.50 -5.95 -15.52
CA TYR A 62 12.67 -6.79 -15.41
C TYR A 62 12.55 -8.06 -16.26
N TYR A 63 11.37 -8.69 -16.28
CA TYR A 63 11.07 -9.82 -17.14
C TYR A 63 11.14 -9.46 -18.64
N ARG A 64 10.61 -8.28 -19.02
CA ARG A 64 10.72 -7.77 -20.40
C ARG A 64 12.17 -7.53 -20.81
N TRP A 65 12.98 -7.00 -19.92
CA TRP A 65 14.42 -6.85 -20.18
C TRP A 65 15.07 -8.20 -20.45
N TRP A 66 14.79 -9.23 -19.67
CA TRP A 66 15.28 -10.58 -19.93
C TRP A 66 14.77 -11.14 -21.27
N ILE A 67 13.51 -10.92 -21.64
CA ILE A 67 12.99 -11.31 -22.96
C ILE A 67 13.77 -10.61 -24.09
N SER A 68 14.10 -9.34 -23.94
CA SER A 68 14.87 -8.61 -24.96
C SER A 68 16.28 -9.18 -25.17
N VAL A 69 16.90 -9.72 -24.10
CA VAL A 69 18.23 -10.30 -24.11
C VAL A 69 18.21 -11.72 -24.71
N VAL A 70 17.30 -12.57 -24.20
CA VAL A 70 17.30 -14.01 -24.47
C VAL A 70 16.39 -14.40 -25.62
N LYS A 71 15.41 -13.56 -25.95
CA LYS A 71 14.38 -13.76 -26.99
C LYS A 71 13.52 -15.03 -26.81
N ASN A 72 13.60 -15.69 -25.68
CA ASN A 72 12.80 -16.85 -25.32
C ASN A 72 12.09 -16.60 -24.01
N PRO A 73 10.74 -16.60 -23.95
CA PRO A 73 9.98 -16.23 -22.75
C PRO A 73 10.20 -17.20 -21.58
N THR A 74 10.33 -18.49 -21.84
CA THR A 74 10.55 -19.50 -20.79
C THR A 74 11.93 -19.36 -20.16
N LEU A 75 12.96 -19.18 -20.99
CA LEU A 75 14.32 -18.99 -20.52
C LEU A 75 14.49 -17.65 -19.83
N ALA A 76 13.83 -16.58 -20.31
CA ALA A 76 13.80 -15.28 -19.66
C ALA A 76 13.17 -15.35 -18.26
N LEU A 77 12.07 -16.10 -18.10
CA LEU A 77 11.45 -16.33 -16.80
C LEU A 77 12.40 -17.07 -15.84
N ALA A 78 13.03 -18.15 -16.30
CA ALA A 78 13.96 -18.91 -15.48
C ALA A 78 15.15 -18.06 -15.03
N LEU A 79 15.76 -17.29 -15.94
CA LEU A 79 16.90 -16.41 -15.63
C LEU A 79 16.50 -15.27 -14.70
N MET A 80 15.33 -14.67 -14.91
CA MET A 80 14.79 -13.65 -14.01
C MET A 80 14.60 -14.21 -12.58
N LEU A 81 13.95 -15.36 -12.47
CA LEU A 81 13.74 -15.99 -11.16
C LEU A 81 15.07 -16.36 -10.49
N LEU A 82 16.01 -16.95 -11.22
CA LEU A 82 17.33 -17.28 -10.70
C LEU A 82 18.12 -16.04 -10.28
N SER A 83 18.11 -14.99 -11.11
CA SER A 83 18.84 -13.75 -10.81
C SER A 83 18.30 -12.99 -9.61
N VAL A 84 17.06 -13.24 -9.18
CA VAL A 84 16.48 -12.69 -7.96
C VAL A 84 16.64 -13.65 -6.80
N SER A 85 16.29 -14.93 -6.97
CA SER A 85 16.28 -15.91 -5.88
C SER A 85 17.67 -16.31 -5.42
N VAL A 86 18.67 -16.36 -6.31
CA VAL A 86 20.04 -16.73 -5.92
C VAL A 86 20.70 -15.66 -5.04
N PRO A 87 20.74 -14.36 -5.41
CA PRO A 87 21.27 -13.33 -4.51
C PRO A 87 20.48 -13.20 -3.22
N LEU A 88 19.14 -13.30 -3.28
CA LEU A 88 18.29 -13.25 -2.10
C LEU A 88 18.55 -14.46 -1.19
N GLY A 89 18.68 -15.65 -1.73
CA GLY A 89 19.02 -16.86 -0.99
C GLY A 89 20.41 -16.78 -0.36
N ALA A 90 21.41 -16.27 -1.10
CA ALA A 90 22.74 -16.04 -0.58
C ALA A 90 22.74 -15.01 0.56
N LEU A 91 21.99 -13.91 0.40
CA LEU A 91 21.84 -12.89 1.44
C LEU A 91 21.15 -13.46 2.69
N LEU A 92 20.08 -14.23 2.52
CA LEU A 92 19.38 -14.89 3.62
C LEU A 92 20.27 -15.97 4.28
N TRP A 93 21.10 -16.66 3.54
CA TRP A 93 22.07 -17.61 4.08
C TRP A 93 23.16 -16.91 4.91
N CYS A 94 23.75 -15.83 4.37
CA CYS A 94 24.83 -15.12 5.01
C CYS A 94 24.37 -14.22 6.17
N ALA A 95 23.23 -13.56 6.04
CA ALA A 95 22.72 -12.59 7.00
C ALA A 95 21.49 -13.07 7.78
N GLY A 96 20.92 -14.23 7.43
CA GLY A 96 19.65 -14.69 7.98
C GLY A 96 19.70 -14.94 9.49
N SER A 97 20.80 -15.50 10.01
CA SER A 97 21.00 -15.67 11.44
C SER A 97 21.10 -14.32 12.16
N VAL A 98 21.87 -13.38 11.59
CA VAL A 98 22.01 -12.02 12.15
C VAL A 98 20.68 -11.28 12.14
N ILE A 99 19.93 -11.36 11.05
CA ILE A 99 18.59 -10.75 10.96
C ILE A 99 17.63 -11.42 11.95
N ALA A 100 17.63 -12.75 12.05
CA ALA A 100 16.79 -13.49 12.99
C ALA A 100 17.10 -13.13 14.43
N ASP A 101 18.39 -13.04 14.80
CA ASP A 101 18.84 -12.61 16.12
C ASP A 101 18.43 -11.16 16.40
N GLN A 102 18.59 -10.25 15.44
CA GLN A 102 18.15 -8.87 15.56
C GLN A 102 16.64 -8.76 15.78
N VAL A 103 15.85 -9.48 14.99
CA VAL A 103 14.37 -9.51 15.15
C VAL A 103 13.99 -10.10 16.51
N SER A 104 14.61 -11.23 16.90
CA SER A 104 14.34 -11.89 18.19
C SER A 104 14.68 -10.97 19.36
N ASN A 105 15.84 -10.30 19.31
CA ASN A 105 16.27 -9.38 20.35
C ASN A 105 15.37 -8.15 20.41
N LEU A 106 14.98 -7.57 19.28
CA LEU A 106 14.06 -6.45 19.20
C LEU A 106 12.70 -6.80 19.81
N VAL A 107 12.16 -7.97 19.50
CA VAL A 107 10.89 -8.44 20.06
C VAL A 107 10.98 -8.68 21.57
N LYS A 108 12.10 -9.20 22.08
CA LYS A 108 12.30 -9.44 23.51
C LYS A 108 12.51 -8.15 24.30
N GLN A 109 13.29 -7.21 23.77
CA GLN A 109 13.66 -5.96 24.44
C GLN A 109 12.66 -4.83 24.18
N GLY A 110 11.91 -4.88 23.07
CA GLY A 110 10.96 -3.86 22.66
C GLY A 110 9.93 -3.48 23.73
N PRO A 111 9.27 -4.44 24.41
CA PRO A 111 8.33 -4.13 25.48
C PRO A 111 8.95 -3.35 26.64
N GLU A 112 10.18 -3.69 27.02
CA GLU A 112 10.88 -2.99 28.10
C GLU A 112 11.31 -1.58 27.70
N MET A 113 11.82 -1.41 26.48
CA MET A 113 12.12 -0.09 25.93
C MET A 113 10.86 0.78 25.81
N ALA A 114 9.73 0.19 25.40
CA ALA A 114 8.44 0.88 25.33
C ALA A 114 7.97 1.31 26.73
N ARG A 115 8.12 0.46 27.76
CA ARG A 115 7.82 0.83 29.17
C ARG A 115 8.67 2.00 29.64
N GLN A 116 9.97 1.98 29.35
CA GLN A 116 10.87 3.06 29.72
C GLN A 116 10.49 4.36 29.00
N ALA A 117 10.15 4.29 27.72
CA ALA A 117 9.70 5.44 26.96
C ALA A 117 8.39 6.04 27.51
N VAL A 118 7.42 5.18 27.83
CA VAL A 118 6.15 5.62 28.46
C VAL A 118 6.40 6.22 29.85
N GLY A 119 7.28 5.59 30.67
CA GLY A 119 7.65 6.10 31.98
C GLY A 119 8.33 7.47 31.89
N TRP A 120 9.28 7.64 30.98
CA TRP A 120 9.94 8.92 30.72
C TRP A 120 8.93 9.99 30.24
N PHE A 121 8.01 9.63 29.35
CA PHE A 121 6.99 10.56 28.84
C PHE A 121 6.06 11.03 29.96
N LYS A 122 5.58 10.14 30.83
CA LYS A 122 4.74 10.47 31.98
C LYS A 122 5.43 11.42 32.98
N THR A 123 6.72 11.20 33.23
CA THR A 123 7.49 12.05 34.14
C THR A 123 7.82 13.41 33.55
N THR A 124 8.06 13.47 32.24
CA THR A 124 8.46 14.70 31.54
C THR A 124 7.26 15.59 31.19
N PHE A 125 6.12 14.97 30.86
CA PHE A 125 4.91 15.66 30.41
C PHE A 125 3.66 15.22 31.18
N PRO A 126 3.55 15.49 32.50
CA PRO A 126 2.47 14.97 33.32
C PRO A 126 1.06 15.45 32.89
N ASN A 127 0.97 16.58 32.22
CA ASN A 127 -0.31 17.11 31.72
C ASN A 127 -0.73 16.57 30.36
N ALA A 128 0.19 15.89 29.64
CA ALA A 128 -0.13 15.35 28.31
C ALA A 128 -1.00 14.08 28.38
N GLU A 129 -1.01 13.39 29.53
CA GLU A 129 -1.83 12.21 29.75
C GLU A 129 -3.32 12.53 29.60
N SER A 130 -3.78 13.60 30.21
CA SER A 130 -5.19 14.03 30.12
C SER A 130 -5.58 14.50 28.73
N LEU A 131 -4.66 15.15 28.02
CA LEU A 131 -4.88 15.61 26.65
C LEU A 131 -4.99 14.44 25.67
N LEU A 132 -4.11 13.47 25.75
CA LEU A 132 -4.09 12.35 24.82
C LEU A 132 -5.18 11.32 25.12
N ALA A 133 -5.58 11.19 26.38
CA ALA A 133 -6.76 10.40 26.77
C ALA A 133 -8.06 10.95 26.12
N GLN A 134 -8.18 12.27 25.94
CA GLN A 134 -9.31 12.87 25.20
C GLN A 134 -9.35 12.44 23.72
N PHE A 135 -8.20 12.08 23.14
CA PHE A 135 -8.11 11.56 21.78
C PHE A 135 -8.15 10.02 21.72
N GLY A 136 -8.43 9.35 22.85
CA GLY A 136 -8.50 7.89 22.90
C GLY A 136 -7.14 7.18 22.88
N PHE A 137 -6.03 7.90 23.12
CA PHE A 137 -4.70 7.31 23.23
C PHE A 137 -4.40 6.84 24.66
N GLU A 138 -4.32 5.53 24.85
CA GLU A 138 -3.93 4.88 26.10
C GLU A 138 -2.47 4.38 25.98
N TYR A 139 -1.51 5.14 26.52
CA TYR A 139 -0.08 4.71 26.38
C TYR A 139 0.27 3.47 27.19
N ASP A 140 -0.48 3.17 28.25
CA ASP A 140 -0.24 1.97 29.04
C ASP A 140 -0.39 0.69 28.24
N LYS A 141 -1.11 0.75 27.13
CA LYS A 141 -1.25 -0.36 26.17
C LYS A 141 -0.09 -0.47 25.17
N ILE A 142 0.75 0.56 25.02
CA ILE A 142 1.85 0.55 24.04
C ILE A 142 2.85 -0.58 24.31
N PRO A 143 3.35 -0.83 25.55
CA PRO A 143 4.24 -1.93 25.83
C PRO A 143 3.60 -3.30 25.60
N GLU A 144 2.31 -3.46 25.89
CA GLU A 144 1.54 -4.67 25.64
C GLU A 144 1.39 -4.93 24.14
N LEU A 145 1.11 -3.88 23.35
CA LEU A 145 1.07 -3.96 21.90
C LEU A 145 2.41 -4.48 21.34
N TYR A 146 3.55 -3.96 21.81
CA TYR A 146 4.87 -4.44 21.39
C TYR A 146 5.10 -5.89 21.77
N GLY A 147 4.67 -6.32 22.97
CA GLY A 147 4.76 -7.71 23.44
C GLY A 147 3.88 -8.63 22.61
N ASP A 148 2.62 -8.28 22.44
CA ASP A 148 1.63 -9.14 21.78
C ASP A 148 1.88 -9.27 20.28
N TYR A 149 2.13 -8.17 19.58
CA TYR A 149 2.42 -8.23 18.14
C TYR A 149 3.79 -8.83 17.84
N GLY A 150 4.80 -8.55 18.66
CA GLY A 150 6.12 -9.16 18.52
C GLY A 150 6.10 -10.67 18.78
N LEU A 151 5.45 -11.10 19.85
CA LEU A 151 5.26 -12.53 20.16
C LEU A 151 4.33 -13.22 19.16
N ALA A 152 3.29 -12.52 18.66
CA ALA A 152 2.43 -13.05 17.61
C ALA A 152 3.20 -13.23 16.30
N ALA A 153 4.09 -12.31 15.94
CA ALA A 153 4.96 -12.42 14.76
C ALA A 153 5.93 -13.61 14.88
N LEU A 154 6.56 -13.79 16.05
CA LEU A 154 7.43 -14.96 16.30
C LEU A 154 6.65 -16.28 16.35
N LYS A 155 5.48 -16.31 17.00
CA LYS A 155 4.60 -17.48 17.07
C LYS A 155 3.90 -17.79 15.75
N ALA A 156 3.70 -16.80 14.88
CA ALA A 156 3.10 -16.99 13.55
C ALA A 156 3.91 -17.96 12.66
N GLY A 157 5.24 -18.04 12.89
CA GLY A 157 6.12 -18.98 12.19
C GLY A 157 6.23 -20.38 12.82
N SER A 158 5.68 -20.63 14.03
CA SER A 158 6.02 -21.81 14.81
C SER A 158 4.98 -22.94 14.83
N GLY A 159 3.80 -22.77 14.23
CA GLY A 159 2.77 -23.82 14.19
C GLY A 159 2.79 -24.61 12.89
N ALA A 160 2.96 -25.93 12.93
CA ALA A 160 3.01 -26.78 11.74
C ALA A 160 1.82 -26.54 10.77
N LEU A 161 0.63 -26.32 11.29
CA LEU A 161 -0.54 -25.98 10.47
C LEU A 161 -0.45 -24.59 9.83
N LYS A 162 0.11 -23.60 10.55
CA LYS A 162 0.34 -22.25 10.03
C LYS A 162 1.47 -22.22 8.99
N VAL A 163 2.52 -23.03 9.20
CA VAL A 163 3.58 -23.20 8.19
C VAL A 163 2.99 -23.83 6.93
N LEU A 164 2.15 -24.85 7.06
CA LEU A 164 1.51 -25.50 5.91
C LEU A 164 0.57 -24.52 5.16
N THR A 165 -0.29 -23.80 5.86
CA THR A 165 -1.18 -22.79 5.25
C THR A 165 -0.38 -21.64 4.64
N GLY A 166 0.73 -21.23 5.27
CA GLY A 166 1.66 -20.24 4.74
C GLY A 166 2.34 -20.72 3.46
N LEU A 167 2.81 -21.97 3.42
CA LEU A 167 3.40 -22.57 2.23
C LEU A 167 2.40 -22.68 1.08
N VAL A 168 1.15 -23.12 1.37
CA VAL A 168 0.08 -23.16 0.36
C VAL A 168 -0.20 -21.76 -0.17
N SER A 169 -0.33 -20.76 0.70
CA SER A 169 -0.54 -19.36 0.30
C SER A 169 0.61 -18.82 -0.54
N ALA A 170 1.86 -19.10 -0.15
CA ALA A 170 3.05 -18.70 -0.90
C ALA A 170 3.10 -19.38 -2.28
N LEU A 171 2.74 -20.66 -2.34
CA LEU A 171 2.71 -21.41 -3.60
C LEU A 171 1.62 -20.87 -4.54
N VAL A 172 0.43 -20.59 -4.02
CA VAL A 172 -0.65 -19.93 -4.77
C VAL A 172 -0.19 -18.57 -5.27
N THR A 173 0.41 -17.75 -4.40
CA THR A 173 0.97 -16.44 -4.78
C THR A 173 1.99 -16.58 -5.91
N MET A 174 2.90 -17.56 -5.82
CA MET A 174 3.91 -17.80 -6.84
C MET A 174 3.32 -18.24 -8.18
N ILE A 175 2.31 -19.11 -8.16
CA ILE A 175 1.59 -19.54 -9.37
C ILE A 175 0.93 -18.34 -10.04
N PHE A 176 0.20 -17.52 -9.30
CA PHE A 176 -0.47 -16.33 -9.84
C PHE A 176 0.54 -15.27 -10.27
N PHE A 177 1.64 -15.10 -9.54
CA PHE A 177 2.73 -14.23 -9.93
C PHE A 177 3.28 -14.60 -11.33
N VAL A 178 3.64 -15.87 -11.54
CA VAL A 178 4.14 -16.36 -12.83
C VAL A 178 3.06 -16.23 -13.90
N PHE A 179 1.83 -16.58 -13.58
CA PHE A 179 0.70 -16.47 -14.51
C PHE A 179 0.52 -15.02 -14.99
N PHE A 180 0.41 -14.05 -14.10
CA PHE A 180 0.23 -12.64 -14.47
C PHE A 180 1.48 -12.04 -15.12
N LEU A 181 2.67 -12.48 -14.72
CA LEU A 181 3.93 -12.02 -15.31
C LEU A 181 4.06 -12.42 -16.78
N THR A 182 3.68 -13.67 -17.10
CA THR A 182 3.79 -14.23 -18.45
C THR A 182 2.56 -13.98 -19.32
N SER A 183 1.43 -13.58 -18.69
CA SER A 183 0.20 -13.25 -19.42
C SER A 183 0.41 -12.02 -20.31
N LYS A 184 -0.30 -12.01 -21.45
CA LYS A 184 -0.44 -10.81 -22.26
C LYS A 184 -0.96 -9.67 -21.39
N GLU A 185 -0.59 -8.45 -21.74
CA GLU A 185 -1.13 -7.28 -21.06
C GLU A 185 -2.65 -7.31 -21.15
N LEU A 186 -3.27 -7.11 -20.00
CA LEU A 186 -4.71 -6.91 -19.94
C LEU A 186 -5.03 -5.64 -20.75
N ASN A 187 -5.68 -5.85 -21.88
CA ASN A 187 -6.09 -4.78 -22.77
C ASN A 187 -7.59 -4.58 -22.60
N GLY A 188 -8.03 -3.33 -22.46
CA GLY A 188 -9.43 -3.01 -22.32
C GLY A 188 -10.28 -3.54 -23.47
N ASN A 189 -9.75 -3.62 -24.68
CA ASN A 189 -10.45 -4.21 -25.83
C ASN A 189 -10.73 -5.72 -25.65
N ASP A 190 -9.80 -6.48 -25.08
CA ASP A 190 -9.99 -7.91 -24.82
C ASP A 190 -11.06 -8.15 -23.76
N LEU A 191 -11.07 -7.32 -22.71
CA LEU A 191 -12.10 -7.36 -21.67
C LEU A 191 -13.49 -7.02 -22.22
N VAL A 192 -13.59 -5.96 -23.00
CA VAL A 192 -14.87 -5.47 -23.53
C VAL A 192 -15.40 -6.36 -24.67
N SER A 193 -14.52 -7.11 -25.35
CA SER A 193 -14.94 -8.12 -26.36
C SER A 193 -15.85 -9.19 -25.75
N GLN A 194 -15.65 -9.52 -24.47
CA GLN A 194 -16.45 -10.48 -23.70
C GLN A 194 -17.80 -9.90 -23.21
N MET A 195 -18.09 -8.63 -23.48
CA MET A 195 -19.34 -7.94 -23.10
C MET A 195 -20.20 -7.65 -24.35
N PRO A 196 -20.90 -8.66 -24.92
CA PRO A 196 -21.64 -8.51 -26.18
C PRO A 196 -22.83 -7.52 -26.05
N PHE A 197 -23.33 -7.30 -24.84
CA PHE A 197 -24.48 -6.43 -24.54
C PHE A 197 -24.19 -4.93 -24.64
N LEU A 198 -22.91 -4.52 -24.74
CA LEU A 198 -22.54 -3.11 -24.82
C LEU A 198 -22.56 -2.60 -26.28
N LYS A 199 -23.07 -1.39 -26.49
CA LYS A 199 -23.00 -0.67 -27.78
C LYS A 199 -21.54 -0.33 -28.11
N SER A 200 -21.22 -0.23 -29.41
CA SER A 200 -19.85 -0.01 -29.91
C SER A 200 -19.15 1.22 -29.31
N GLU A 201 -19.87 2.35 -29.13
CA GLU A 201 -19.32 3.57 -28.51
C GLU A 201 -19.03 3.37 -27.02
N THR A 202 -19.94 2.69 -26.31
CA THR A 202 -19.76 2.36 -24.90
C THR A 202 -18.59 1.40 -24.71
N LYS A 203 -18.41 0.43 -25.61
CA LYS A 203 -17.26 -0.49 -25.62
C LYS A 203 -15.94 0.28 -25.69
N LYS A 204 -15.80 1.20 -26.64
CA LYS A 204 -14.58 2.02 -26.78
C LYS A 204 -14.32 2.87 -25.54
N PHE A 205 -15.37 3.46 -24.96
CA PHE A 205 -15.23 4.26 -23.75
C PHE A 205 -14.78 3.40 -22.57
N VAL A 206 -15.44 2.27 -22.33
CA VAL A 206 -15.10 1.35 -21.22
C VAL A 206 -13.70 0.77 -21.39
N ALA A 207 -13.34 0.32 -22.60
CA ALA A 207 -11.99 -0.16 -22.90
C ALA A 207 -10.93 0.90 -22.57
N GLY A 208 -11.13 2.15 -23.01
CA GLY A 208 -10.20 3.24 -22.72
C GLY A 208 -10.07 3.57 -21.23
N GLN A 209 -11.17 3.42 -20.46
CA GLN A 209 -11.11 3.59 -18.99
C GLN A 209 -10.34 2.44 -18.32
N PHE A 210 -10.50 1.21 -18.78
CA PHE A 210 -9.70 0.07 -18.28
C PHE A 210 -8.21 0.25 -18.57
N ASP A 211 -7.87 0.61 -19.81
CA ASP A 211 -6.49 0.86 -20.18
C ASP A 211 -5.87 1.97 -19.32
N ALA A 212 -6.59 3.10 -19.15
CA ALA A 212 -6.15 4.18 -18.29
C ALA A 212 -5.96 3.75 -16.82
N PHE A 213 -6.84 2.91 -16.29
CA PHE A 213 -6.72 2.38 -14.93
C PHE A 213 -5.48 1.51 -14.77
N PHE A 214 -5.26 0.55 -15.69
CA PHE A 214 -4.09 -0.32 -15.66
C PHE A 214 -2.80 0.46 -15.83
N ASP A 215 -2.75 1.46 -16.71
CA ASP A 215 -1.59 2.31 -16.91
C ASP A 215 -1.23 3.10 -15.64
N ILE A 216 -2.23 3.65 -14.95
CA ILE A 216 -2.04 4.35 -13.67
C ILE A 216 -1.48 3.36 -12.64
N LEU A 217 -2.08 2.19 -12.53
CA LEU A 217 -1.75 1.18 -11.54
C LEU A 217 -0.32 0.64 -11.76
N VAL A 218 0.00 0.23 -12.96
CA VAL A 218 1.33 -0.27 -13.34
C VAL A 218 2.41 0.81 -13.13
N SER A 219 2.16 2.01 -13.66
CA SER A 219 3.11 3.12 -13.54
C SER A 219 3.36 3.52 -12.09
N PHE A 220 2.31 3.55 -11.26
CA PHE A 220 2.43 3.88 -9.85
C PHE A 220 3.31 2.86 -9.13
N PHE A 221 2.99 1.57 -9.23
CA PHE A 221 3.74 0.55 -8.51
C PHE A 221 5.19 0.44 -8.97
N GLN A 222 5.46 0.51 -10.27
CA GLN A 222 6.84 0.49 -10.77
C GLN A 222 7.68 1.62 -10.21
N ARG A 223 7.14 2.84 -10.19
CA ARG A 223 7.83 4.01 -9.67
C ARG A 223 7.98 3.95 -8.15
N GLN A 224 6.93 3.53 -7.44
CA GLN A 224 6.96 3.38 -5.99
C GLN A 224 7.99 2.33 -5.56
N THR A 225 8.14 1.23 -6.29
CA THR A 225 9.19 0.24 -6.01
C THR A 225 10.59 0.83 -6.06
N ILE A 226 10.87 1.67 -7.07
CA ILE A 226 12.18 2.33 -7.19
C ILE A 226 12.41 3.26 -6.00
N ILE A 227 11.39 4.04 -5.61
CA ILE A 227 11.45 4.91 -4.43
C ILE A 227 11.74 4.09 -3.17
N CYS A 228 10.98 3.02 -2.93
CA CYS A 228 11.15 2.13 -1.77
C CYS A 228 12.55 1.53 -1.67
N LEU A 229 13.13 1.12 -2.79
CA LEU A 229 14.51 0.59 -2.83
C LEU A 229 15.53 1.66 -2.48
N ILE A 230 15.40 2.86 -3.04
CA ILE A 230 16.30 3.99 -2.73
C ILE A 230 16.18 4.35 -1.26
N GLU A 231 14.97 4.50 -0.74
CA GLU A 231 14.72 4.83 0.66
C GLU A 231 15.20 3.73 1.61
N GLY A 232 14.91 2.46 1.29
CA GLY A 232 15.37 1.32 2.10
C GLY A 232 16.88 1.26 2.23
N LEU A 233 17.60 1.49 1.15
CA LEU A 233 19.07 1.58 1.17
C LEU A 233 19.54 2.82 1.92
N TYR A 234 18.95 3.98 1.67
CA TYR A 234 19.31 5.23 2.33
C TYR A 234 19.12 5.14 3.85
N TYR A 235 17.92 4.76 4.30
CA TYR A 235 17.63 4.66 5.73
C TYR A 235 18.37 3.49 6.39
N GLY A 236 18.48 2.34 5.71
CA GLY A 236 19.23 1.20 6.21
C GLY A 236 20.70 1.51 6.46
N LEU A 237 21.36 2.12 5.50
CA LEU A 237 22.74 2.56 5.63
C LEU A 237 22.87 3.74 6.61
N GLY A 238 22.00 4.75 6.50
CA GLY A 238 22.05 5.95 7.35
C GLY A 238 21.90 5.60 8.83
N PHE A 239 20.91 4.80 9.20
CA PHE A 239 20.70 4.38 10.59
C PHE A 239 21.82 3.49 11.11
N THR A 240 22.42 2.67 10.25
CA THR A 240 23.60 1.85 10.62
C THR A 240 24.82 2.73 10.85
N LEU A 241 25.07 3.71 9.99
CA LEU A 241 26.22 4.61 10.07
C LEU A 241 26.18 5.50 11.33
N VAL A 242 25.00 5.92 11.78
CA VAL A 242 24.88 6.68 13.04
C VAL A 242 24.94 5.80 14.27
N GLY A 243 25.06 4.45 14.12
CA GLY A 243 25.21 3.51 15.21
C GLY A 243 23.90 3.08 15.87
N LEU A 244 22.75 3.23 15.19
CA LEU A 244 21.48 2.74 15.71
C LEU A 244 21.49 1.21 15.81
N PRO A 245 21.23 0.59 16.97
CA PRO A 245 21.03 -0.85 17.08
C PRO A 245 19.91 -1.28 16.11
N TYR A 246 20.17 -2.36 15.38
CA TYR A 246 19.25 -2.86 14.33
C TYR A 246 18.98 -1.86 13.17
N GLY A 247 19.85 -0.85 13.00
CA GLY A 247 19.67 0.28 12.10
C GLY A 247 19.39 -0.13 10.66
N PHE A 248 20.14 -1.11 10.13
CA PHE A 248 19.90 -1.61 8.77
C PHE A 248 18.51 -2.24 8.62
N LEU A 249 18.14 -3.10 9.56
CA LEU A 249 16.84 -3.77 9.54
C LEU A 249 15.69 -2.77 9.60
N ILE A 250 15.73 -1.84 10.56
CA ILE A 250 14.68 -0.84 10.77
C ILE A 250 14.60 0.12 9.56
N GLY A 251 15.75 0.59 9.08
CA GLY A 251 15.79 1.51 7.95
C GLY A 251 15.38 0.87 6.64
N PHE A 252 15.81 -0.36 6.39
CA PHE A 252 15.38 -1.11 5.20
C PHE A 252 13.87 -1.42 5.23
N MET A 253 13.34 -1.82 6.40
CA MET A 253 11.91 -2.02 6.60
C MET A 253 11.11 -0.73 6.41
N LEU A 254 11.65 0.43 6.82
CA LEU A 254 11.03 1.71 6.58
C LEU A 254 10.82 1.93 5.06
N GLY A 255 11.86 1.71 4.25
CA GLY A 255 11.75 1.81 2.80
C GLY A 255 10.76 0.80 2.21
N VAL A 256 10.79 -0.46 2.64
CA VAL A 256 9.84 -1.50 2.17
C VAL A 256 8.40 -1.14 2.52
N LEU A 257 8.14 -0.68 3.75
CA LEU A 257 6.81 -0.29 4.19
C LEU A 257 6.31 1.00 3.51
N ASN A 258 7.21 1.84 2.99
CA ASN A 258 6.86 2.98 2.16
C ASN A 258 6.32 2.60 0.76
N LEU A 259 6.14 1.32 0.48
CA LEU A 259 5.27 0.87 -0.61
C LEU A 259 3.86 1.48 -0.46
N ILE A 260 3.43 1.68 0.77
CA ILE A 260 2.30 2.55 1.14
C ILE A 260 2.93 3.87 1.63
N PRO A 261 2.85 4.97 0.85
CA PRO A 261 3.48 6.23 1.23
C PRO A 261 3.12 6.68 2.65
N LEU A 262 4.09 7.21 3.37
CA LEU A 262 4.02 7.64 4.79
C LEU A 262 3.97 6.48 5.80
N PHE A 263 3.60 5.28 5.39
CA PHE A 263 3.39 4.16 6.33
C PHE A 263 4.72 3.67 6.92
N GLY A 264 5.79 3.64 6.13
CA GLY A 264 7.12 3.27 6.59
C GLY A 264 7.58 4.12 7.79
N SER A 265 7.48 5.43 7.67
CA SER A 265 7.82 6.37 8.76
C SER A 265 6.89 6.22 9.97
N ALA A 266 5.58 6.07 9.75
CA ALA A 266 4.60 5.93 10.81
C ALA A 266 4.82 4.68 11.67
N VAL A 267 5.34 3.59 11.08
CA VAL A 267 5.61 2.34 11.80
C VAL A 267 7.04 2.29 12.36
N CYS A 268 8.03 2.67 11.56
CA CYS A 268 9.43 2.46 11.94
C CYS A 268 9.98 3.53 12.88
N LEU A 269 9.52 4.78 12.81
CA LEU A 269 10.01 5.81 13.75
C LEU A 269 9.62 5.55 15.20
N PRO A 270 8.37 5.19 15.55
CA PRO A 270 8.02 4.80 16.92
C PRO A 270 8.84 3.64 17.47
N VAL A 271 9.47 2.83 16.60
CA VAL A 271 10.40 1.76 16.99
C VAL A 271 11.82 2.29 17.09
N ALA A 272 12.28 3.06 16.10
CA ALA A 272 13.66 3.55 16.02
C ALA A 272 14.01 4.53 17.14
N LEU A 273 13.11 5.46 17.49
CA LEU A 273 13.40 6.51 18.47
C LEU A 273 13.57 5.97 19.91
N PRO A 274 12.70 5.10 20.42
CA PRO A 274 12.93 4.45 21.71
C PRO A 274 14.25 3.65 21.75
N ILE A 275 14.58 2.93 20.69
CA ILE A 275 15.84 2.19 20.60
C ILE A 275 17.02 3.16 20.64
N ALA A 276 16.98 4.26 19.90
CA ALA A 276 18.04 5.25 19.88
C ALA A 276 18.33 5.87 21.26
N TYR A 277 17.33 5.99 22.12
CA TYR A 277 17.46 6.63 23.41
C TYR A 277 17.66 5.62 24.58
N PHE A 278 16.89 4.52 24.60
CA PHE A 278 16.79 3.61 25.74
C PHE A 278 17.63 2.32 25.58
N SER A 279 18.21 2.05 24.41
CA SER A 279 19.07 0.87 24.25
C SER A 279 20.41 1.04 25.00
N PRO A 280 21.13 -0.07 25.30
CA PRO A 280 22.51 0.01 25.78
C PRO A 280 23.37 0.79 24.78
N GLY A 281 23.96 1.90 25.24
CA GLY A 281 24.69 2.87 24.39
C GLY A 281 23.78 3.92 23.74
N GLY A 282 22.48 3.92 24.01
CA GLY A 282 21.53 4.94 23.59
C GLY A 282 21.84 6.29 24.24
N SER A 283 21.52 7.37 23.52
CA SER A 283 21.75 8.73 23.98
C SER A 283 20.88 9.72 23.24
N ILE A 284 20.73 10.92 23.78
CA ILE A 284 20.08 12.03 23.09
C ILE A 284 20.80 12.35 21.75
N VAL A 285 22.11 12.18 21.70
CA VAL A 285 22.91 12.41 20.49
C VAL A 285 22.52 11.40 19.41
N LEU A 286 22.39 10.11 19.77
CA LEU A 286 21.96 9.07 18.83
C LEU A 286 20.53 9.32 18.36
N LEU A 287 19.62 9.67 19.26
CA LEU A 287 18.24 10.02 18.91
C LEU A 287 18.18 11.18 17.91
N LEU A 288 18.92 12.27 18.17
CA LEU A 288 18.97 13.42 17.26
C LEU A 288 19.63 13.05 15.92
N SER A 289 20.63 12.16 15.93
CA SER A 289 21.25 11.65 14.69
C SER A 289 20.25 10.85 13.85
N VAL A 290 19.45 9.98 14.47
CA VAL A 290 18.39 9.22 13.79
C VAL A 290 17.33 10.16 13.22
N LEU A 291 16.88 11.17 13.98
CA LEU A 291 15.95 12.18 13.50
C LEU A 291 16.53 13.01 12.34
N THR A 292 17.84 13.32 12.39
CA THR A 292 18.52 14.05 11.31
C THR A 292 18.56 13.21 10.03
N VAL A 293 18.97 11.94 10.11
CA VAL A 293 18.95 11.01 8.96
C VAL A 293 17.54 10.89 8.39
N TRP A 294 16.55 10.72 9.26
CA TRP A 294 15.16 10.64 8.82
C TRP A 294 14.68 11.95 8.16
N GLY A 295 14.95 13.11 8.78
CA GLY A 295 14.55 14.41 8.26
C GLY A 295 15.18 14.73 6.89
N ILE A 296 16.47 14.42 6.71
CA ILE A 296 17.15 14.53 5.42
C ILE A 296 16.49 13.61 4.39
N GLY A 297 16.17 12.37 4.77
CA GLY A 297 15.49 11.43 3.88
C GLY A 297 14.10 11.91 3.47
N GLN A 298 13.29 12.45 4.39
CA GLN A 298 11.99 13.03 4.08
C GLN A 298 12.11 14.26 3.15
N PHE A 299 13.14 15.07 3.36
CA PHE A 299 13.43 16.19 2.46
C PHE A 299 13.81 15.70 1.06
N LEU A 300 14.72 14.73 0.97
CA LEU A 300 15.13 14.14 -0.30
C LEU A 300 13.96 13.48 -1.02
N ASP A 301 13.12 12.75 -0.30
CA ASP A 301 11.93 12.12 -0.89
C ASP A 301 10.94 13.17 -1.40
N GLY A 302 10.53 14.10 -0.56
CA GLY A 302 9.51 15.09 -0.91
C GLY A 302 9.91 16.05 -2.02
N TYR A 303 11.20 16.44 -2.11
CA TYR A 303 11.66 17.46 -3.05
C TYR A 303 12.46 16.92 -4.23
N LEU A 304 13.04 15.73 -4.14
CA LEU A 304 13.93 15.20 -5.19
C LEU A 304 13.45 13.84 -5.74
N ILE A 305 13.26 12.84 -4.87
CA ILE A 305 13.03 11.45 -5.29
C ILE A 305 11.63 11.31 -5.88
N THR A 306 10.62 11.62 -5.10
CA THR A 306 9.21 11.50 -5.51
C THR A 306 8.86 12.41 -6.68
N PRO A 307 9.21 13.71 -6.74
CA PRO A 307 8.92 14.53 -7.91
C PRO A 307 9.63 14.06 -9.18
N LYS A 308 10.88 13.58 -9.09
CA LYS A 308 11.61 13.08 -10.25
C LYS A 308 11.10 11.73 -10.76
N ILE A 309 10.71 10.84 -9.86
CA ILE A 309 10.32 9.46 -10.20
C ILE A 309 8.82 9.37 -10.49
N GLN A 310 7.97 9.87 -9.60
CA GLN A 310 6.51 9.82 -9.79
C GLN A 310 5.98 10.95 -10.65
N GLY A 311 6.54 12.16 -10.52
CA GLY A 311 6.05 13.37 -11.17
C GLY A 311 4.66 13.79 -10.66
N ASP A 312 4.14 14.91 -11.15
CA ASP A 312 2.86 15.51 -10.72
C ASP A 312 1.60 14.83 -11.32
N LYS A 313 1.73 13.57 -11.76
CA LYS A 313 0.68 12.92 -12.58
C LYS A 313 -0.54 12.42 -11.81
N THR A 314 -0.49 12.34 -10.49
CA THR A 314 -1.63 11.83 -9.69
C THR A 314 -2.79 12.83 -9.64
N GLY A 315 -2.52 14.12 -9.78
CA GLY A 315 -3.52 15.18 -9.65
C GLY A 315 -4.16 15.28 -8.26
N LEU A 316 -3.58 14.58 -7.27
CA LEU A 316 -4.02 14.57 -5.89
C LEU A 316 -3.08 15.47 -5.07
N GLY A 317 -3.64 16.48 -4.39
CA GLY A 317 -2.89 17.20 -3.37
C GLY A 317 -2.70 16.37 -2.10
N TYR A 318 -1.85 16.82 -1.16
CA TYR A 318 -1.58 16.11 0.10
C TYR A 318 -2.85 15.71 0.86
N ALA A 319 -3.83 16.62 0.97
CA ALA A 319 -5.11 16.33 1.62
C ALA A 319 -5.89 15.21 0.88
N GLY A 320 -5.83 15.19 -0.45
CA GLY A 320 -6.44 14.14 -1.27
C GLY A 320 -5.80 12.78 -1.06
N VAL A 321 -4.48 12.74 -0.87
CA VAL A 321 -3.74 11.48 -0.56
C VAL A 321 -4.16 10.95 0.81
N ILE A 322 -4.17 11.80 1.85
CA ILE A 322 -4.59 11.40 3.19
C ILE A 322 -6.05 10.91 3.18
N PHE A 323 -6.95 11.68 2.55
CA PHE A 323 -8.35 11.26 2.39
C PHE A 323 -8.47 9.90 1.68
N SER A 324 -7.67 9.67 0.64
CA SER A 324 -7.65 8.41 -0.10
C SER A 324 -7.31 7.22 0.79
N PHE A 325 -6.33 7.36 1.69
CA PHE A 325 -5.97 6.29 2.61
C PHE A 325 -7.11 5.94 3.57
N PHE A 326 -7.75 6.94 4.18
CA PHE A 326 -8.90 6.70 5.05
C PHE A 326 -10.08 6.09 4.30
N PHE A 327 -10.42 6.67 3.15
CA PHE A 327 -11.56 6.21 2.36
C PHE A 327 -11.38 4.77 1.88
N TRP A 328 -10.31 4.50 1.13
CA TRP A 328 -10.08 3.18 0.57
C TRP A 328 -9.68 2.15 1.61
N GLY A 329 -8.99 2.56 2.68
CA GLY A 329 -8.70 1.70 3.83
C GLY A 329 -9.96 1.20 4.52
N THR A 330 -10.99 2.04 4.63
CA THR A 330 -12.30 1.65 5.17
C THR A 330 -13.08 0.77 4.19
N VAL A 331 -13.06 1.09 2.89
CA VAL A 331 -13.86 0.41 1.86
C VAL A 331 -13.29 -0.96 1.50
N LEU A 332 -11.99 -1.06 1.25
CA LEU A 332 -11.29 -2.27 0.77
C LEU A 332 -10.55 -3.04 1.87
N GLY A 333 -10.57 -2.50 3.09
CA GLY A 333 -9.79 -3.04 4.20
C GLY A 333 -8.37 -2.47 4.30
N PRO A 334 -7.69 -2.70 5.44
CA PRO A 334 -6.45 -1.98 5.78
C PRO A 334 -5.29 -2.30 4.82
N VAL A 335 -5.18 -3.51 4.29
CA VAL A 335 -4.05 -3.88 3.43
C VAL A 335 -4.28 -3.44 1.99
N LEU A 336 -5.34 -3.96 1.35
CA LEU A 336 -5.61 -3.67 -0.07
C LEU A 336 -6.04 -2.21 -0.26
N GLY A 337 -6.83 -1.67 0.67
CA GLY A 337 -7.30 -0.29 0.59
C GLY A 337 -6.16 0.72 0.67
N LEU A 338 -5.22 0.56 1.60
CA LEU A 338 -4.07 1.45 1.70
C LEU A 338 -3.13 1.31 0.50
N LEU A 339 -2.89 0.07 0.05
CA LEU A 339 -2.02 -0.19 -1.10
C LEU A 339 -2.56 0.45 -2.40
N LEU A 340 -3.88 0.37 -2.60
CA LEU A 340 -4.56 0.86 -3.80
C LEU A 340 -5.08 2.30 -3.69
N ALA A 341 -4.98 2.93 -2.53
CA ALA A 341 -5.58 4.24 -2.26
C ALA A 341 -5.24 5.29 -3.32
N ILE A 342 -3.95 5.47 -3.60
CA ILE A 342 -3.49 6.47 -4.57
C ILE A 342 -3.88 6.11 -6.01
N PRO A 343 -3.62 4.89 -6.52
CA PRO A 343 -4.04 4.52 -7.86
C PRO A 343 -5.53 4.64 -8.10
N LEU A 344 -6.37 4.18 -7.17
CA LEU A 344 -7.82 4.27 -7.31
C LEU A 344 -8.31 5.72 -7.30
N SER A 345 -7.77 6.54 -6.41
CA SER A 345 -8.13 7.96 -6.36
C SER A 345 -7.66 8.73 -7.59
N ALA A 346 -6.46 8.45 -8.09
CA ALA A 346 -5.97 9.02 -9.35
C ALA A 346 -6.87 8.60 -10.52
N PHE A 347 -7.29 7.34 -10.56
CA PHE A 347 -8.23 6.87 -11.56
C PHE A 347 -9.59 7.56 -11.45
N CYS A 348 -10.14 7.77 -10.25
CA CYS A 348 -11.38 8.53 -10.04
C CYS A 348 -11.26 9.96 -10.59
N VAL A 349 -10.11 10.63 -10.40
CA VAL A 349 -9.86 11.96 -10.97
C VAL A 349 -9.83 11.93 -12.50
N VAL A 350 -9.15 10.95 -13.09
CA VAL A 350 -9.09 10.80 -14.56
C VAL A 350 -10.47 10.49 -15.12
N LEU A 351 -11.18 9.55 -14.50
CA LEU A 351 -12.55 9.19 -14.89
C LEU A 351 -13.50 10.41 -14.83
N TRP A 352 -13.43 11.19 -13.74
CA TRP A 352 -14.20 12.41 -13.60
C TRP A 352 -13.90 13.44 -14.71
N ARG A 353 -12.62 13.66 -14.99
CA ARG A 353 -12.21 14.58 -16.07
C ARG A 353 -12.75 14.13 -17.44
N THR A 354 -12.68 12.84 -17.71
CA THR A 354 -13.17 12.25 -18.96
C THR A 354 -14.70 12.35 -19.07
N LEU A 355 -15.42 12.05 -17.98
CA LEU A 355 -16.87 12.20 -17.95
C LEU A 355 -17.30 13.67 -18.11
N LYS A 356 -16.61 14.58 -17.40
CA LYS A 356 -16.86 16.01 -17.50
C LYS A 356 -16.67 16.50 -18.94
N SER A 357 -15.58 16.14 -19.59
CA SER A 357 -15.32 16.57 -20.98
C SER A 357 -16.31 15.99 -21.98
N LYS A 358 -16.84 14.79 -21.73
CA LYS A 358 -17.77 14.12 -22.65
C LYS A 358 -19.23 14.55 -22.48
N TYR A 359 -19.66 14.79 -21.24
CA TYR A 359 -21.08 15.00 -20.93
C TYR A 359 -21.43 16.39 -20.41
N ILE A 360 -20.46 17.12 -19.87
CA ILE A 360 -20.69 18.47 -19.36
C ILE A 360 -20.11 19.47 -20.38
N LYS A 361 -20.94 20.01 -21.27
CA LYS A 361 -20.53 21.13 -22.10
C LYS A 361 -20.18 22.32 -21.21
N PRO A 362 -19.11 23.07 -21.49
CA PRO A 362 -18.85 24.29 -20.75
C PRO A 362 -20.07 25.21 -20.93
N VAL A 363 -20.68 25.56 -19.80
CA VAL A 363 -21.68 26.64 -19.78
C VAL A 363 -20.85 27.91 -19.88
N VAL A 364 -20.68 28.42 -21.10
CA VAL A 364 -20.18 29.77 -21.38
C VAL A 364 -21.39 30.63 -21.70
#